data_9f4a9b04f546b999c9ae64e2018684c1
#
_entry.id   9f4a9b04f546b999c9ae64e2018684c1
#
_cell.length_a   1.000
_cell.length_b   1.000
_cell.length_c   1.000
_cell.angle_alpha   90.00
_cell.angle_beta   90.00
_cell.angle_gamma   90.00
#
_symmetry.space_group_name_H-M   'P 1'
#
loop_
_entity.id
_entity.type
_entity.pdbx_description
1 polymer ?
#
loop_
_entity_poly.entity_id
_entity_poly.type
_entity_poly.pdbx_seq_one_letter_code
_entity_poly.pdbx_strand_id
1 'polypeptide(L)'
;SGVYVRIGTTSRMATESEILLMLLDSRKYSYEEDVAEEQNLTFRFFNDICDENHIPHEERSLRSLRLIDKDGKYTNLAFMLSDQSDIVVKLAKYDRHLNFITKKEFKGSLLKCLENVLDVASTFNDVSAIISPDSWQRKETVSYPGSSLREAILNAFCHSNYFIRSNIKIEFFDDKVRITNPGGIYQATLEQIMEGVQTYRNPALVNILNKLHYIENFGTGIPRI
;
A
#
# COMPACT_ATOMS: atom_id res chain seq x y z
N SER A 1 9.97 6.46 36.38
CA SER A 1 10.63 6.15 35.09
C SER A 1 9.56 6.13 34.00
N GLY A 2 9.74 6.88 32.94
CA GLY A 2 8.78 6.99 31.82
C GLY A 2 9.52 6.86 30.49
N VAL A 3 8.78 6.49 29.42
CA VAL A 3 9.27 6.51 28.05
C VAL A 3 9.08 7.92 27.50
N TYR A 4 10.11 8.47 26.88
CA TYR A 4 10.10 9.82 26.33
C TYR A 4 10.34 9.76 24.82
N VAL A 5 9.62 10.60 24.06
CA VAL A 5 9.81 10.80 22.63
C VAL A 5 10.36 12.20 22.37
N ARG A 6 11.29 12.29 21.41
CA ARG A 6 11.85 13.56 20.96
C ARG A 6 11.06 14.09 19.77
N ILE A 7 10.61 15.34 19.88
CA ILE A 7 9.93 16.06 18.79
C ILE A 7 10.73 17.33 18.54
N GLY A 8 11.52 17.34 17.47
CA GLY A 8 12.44 18.43 17.18
C GLY A 8 13.47 18.60 18.30
N THR A 9 13.49 19.77 18.94
CA THR A 9 14.41 20.11 20.04
C THR A 9 13.89 19.78 21.44
N THR A 10 12.63 19.34 21.57
CA THR A 10 11.98 19.07 22.86
C THR A 10 11.74 17.58 23.06
N SER A 11 11.76 17.14 24.33
CA SER A 11 11.36 15.78 24.70
C SER A 11 10.08 15.86 25.53
N ARG A 12 9.11 14.98 25.22
CA ARG A 12 7.90 14.80 26.02
C ARG A 12 7.70 13.34 26.40
N MET A 13 6.86 13.09 27.38
CA MET A 13 6.45 11.74 27.72
C MET A 13 5.68 11.12 26.56
N ALA A 14 6.01 9.88 26.22
CA ALA A 14 5.29 9.12 25.20
C ALA A 14 3.87 8.77 25.69
N THR A 15 2.91 8.82 24.79
CA THR A 15 1.56 8.33 25.06
C THR A 15 1.56 6.80 25.12
N GLU A 16 0.53 6.20 25.71
CA GLU A 16 0.39 4.73 25.73
C GLU A 16 0.40 4.13 24.32
N SER A 17 -0.28 4.78 23.37
CA SER A 17 -0.28 4.36 21.97
C SER A 17 1.10 4.41 21.33
N GLU A 18 1.90 5.43 21.61
CA GLU A 18 3.28 5.53 21.11
C GLU A 18 4.18 4.46 21.73
N ILE A 19 4.01 4.17 23.03
CA ILE A 19 4.74 3.09 23.70
C ILE A 19 4.38 1.75 23.08
N LEU A 20 3.09 1.50 22.82
CA LEU A 20 2.64 0.28 22.17
C LEU A 20 3.25 0.12 20.77
N LEU A 21 3.22 1.17 19.96
CA LEU A 21 3.84 1.16 18.62
C LEU A 21 5.35 0.90 18.68
N MET A 22 6.07 1.51 19.64
CA MET A 22 7.49 1.26 19.84
C MET A 22 7.77 -0.19 20.26
N LEU A 23 6.92 -0.79 21.09
CA LEU A 23 7.03 -2.19 21.49
C LEU A 23 6.78 -3.13 20.30
N LEU A 24 5.79 -2.85 19.49
CA LEU A 24 5.51 -3.62 18.28
C LEU A 24 6.67 -3.54 17.29
N ASP A 25 7.21 -2.36 17.04
CA ASP A 25 8.37 -2.16 16.16
C ASP A 25 9.63 -2.87 16.72
N SER A 26 9.87 -2.82 18.04
CA SER A 26 11.04 -3.45 18.67
C SER A 26 11.03 -4.98 18.61
N ARG A 27 9.85 -5.58 18.58
CA ARG A 27 9.66 -7.05 18.56
C ARG A 27 9.66 -7.65 17.16
N LYS A 28 9.85 -6.85 16.11
CA LYS A 28 9.64 -7.25 14.70
C LYS A 28 8.25 -7.86 14.47
N TYR A 29 7.27 -7.35 15.20
CA TYR A 29 5.90 -7.84 15.15
C TYR A 29 5.22 -7.31 13.90
N SER A 30 4.73 -8.19 13.05
CA SER A 30 4.02 -7.80 11.83
C SER A 30 2.53 -8.05 12.01
N TYR A 31 1.71 -7.03 11.75
CA TYR A 31 0.25 -7.13 11.80
C TYR A 31 -0.26 -8.32 10.96
N GLU A 32 0.35 -8.53 9.81
CA GLU A 32 -0.07 -9.55 8.87
C GLU A 32 0.06 -10.99 9.37
N GLU A 33 0.98 -11.24 10.35
CA GLU A 33 1.24 -12.58 10.88
C GLU A 33 0.38 -12.93 12.11
N ASP A 34 -0.31 -11.95 12.69
CA ASP A 34 -1.21 -12.20 13.81
C ASP A 34 -2.43 -13.01 13.38
N VAL A 35 -2.98 -13.77 14.31
CA VAL A 35 -4.24 -14.50 14.10
C VAL A 35 -5.38 -13.49 13.91
N ALA A 36 -6.12 -13.65 12.82
CA ALA A 36 -7.30 -12.81 12.56
C ALA A 36 -8.39 -13.08 13.60
N GLU A 37 -9.12 -12.03 13.98
CA GLU A 37 -10.28 -12.15 14.86
C GLU A 37 -11.41 -12.94 14.16
N GLU A 38 -11.66 -12.64 12.87
CA GLU A 38 -12.61 -13.35 12.03
C GLU A 38 -11.95 -14.59 11.40
N GLN A 39 -12.53 -15.76 11.60
CA GLN A 39 -12.02 -17.05 11.09
C GLN A 39 -12.91 -17.66 10.00
N ASN A 40 -14.12 -17.11 9.78
CA ASN A 40 -15.00 -17.59 8.71
C ASN A 40 -14.75 -16.76 7.43
N LEU A 41 -13.64 -17.04 6.75
CA LEU A 41 -13.19 -16.29 5.60
C LEU A 41 -13.51 -16.99 4.27
N THR A 42 -13.84 -16.20 3.26
CA THR A 42 -13.96 -16.62 1.86
C THR A 42 -13.06 -15.78 0.97
N PHE A 43 -12.60 -16.32 -0.16
CA PHE A 43 -11.51 -15.75 -0.96
C PHE A 43 -11.82 -15.74 -2.45
N ARG A 44 -13.04 -15.39 -2.85
CA ARG A 44 -13.44 -15.44 -4.28
C ARG A 44 -12.50 -14.64 -5.16
N PHE A 45 -12.36 -13.36 -4.87
CA PHE A 45 -11.51 -12.47 -5.67
C PHE A 45 -10.02 -12.88 -5.64
N PHE A 46 -9.51 -13.31 -4.48
CA PHE A 46 -8.13 -13.80 -4.36
C PHE A 46 -7.91 -15.08 -5.17
N ASN A 47 -8.85 -16.00 -5.12
CA ASN A 47 -8.78 -17.25 -5.88
C ASN A 47 -8.82 -17.00 -7.39
N ASP A 48 -9.71 -16.10 -7.86
CA ASP A 48 -9.80 -15.73 -9.28
C ASP A 48 -8.44 -15.20 -9.79
N ILE A 49 -7.79 -14.31 -9.04
CA ILE A 49 -6.45 -13.79 -9.39
C ILE A 49 -5.38 -14.89 -9.32
N CYS A 50 -5.45 -15.79 -8.34
CA CYS A 50 -4.53 -16.92 -8.25
C CYS A 50 -4.65 -17.84 -9.47
N ASP A 51 -5.88 -18.13 -9.91
CA ASP A 51 -6.14 -18.95 -11.09
C ASP A 51 -5.61 -18.30 -12.37
N GLU A 52 -5.83 -16.99 -12.54
CA GLU A 52 -5.29 -16.22 -13.67
C GLU A 52 -3.76 -16.25 -13.73
N ASN A 53 -3.10 -16.26 -12.57
CA ASN A 53 -1.64 -16.30 -12.45
C ASN A 53 -1.06 -17.70 -12.24
N HIS A 54 -1.89 -18.75 -12.35
CA HIS A 54 -1.50 -20.15 -12.15
C HIS A 54 -0.85 -20.45 -10.79
N ILE A 55 -1.32 -19.76 -9.73
CA ILE A 55 -0.83 -19.93 -8.38
C ILE A 55 -1.75 -20.89 -7.62
N PRO A 56 -1.23 -22.01 -7.11
CA PRO A 56 -2.02 -22.92 -6.29
C PRO A 56 -2.53 -22.22 -5.03
N HIS A 57 -3.80 -22.43 -4.68
CA HIS A 57 -4.44 -21.83 -3.51
C HIS A 57 -5.14 -22.84 -2.58
N GLU A 58 -4.69 -24.13 -2.65
CA GLU A 58 -5.09 -25.13 -1.69
C GLU A 58 -4.48 -24.83 -0.30
N GLU A 59 -4.95 -25.50 0.75
CA GLU A 59 -4.53 -25.26 2.13
C GLU A 59 -3.01 -25.26 2.32
N ARG A 60 -2.27 -26.19 1.67
CA ARG A 60 -0.81 -26.21 1.73
C ARG A 60 -0.17 -24.94 1.18
N SER A 61 -0.72 -24.41 0.11
CA SER A 61 -0.26 -23.17 -0.52
C SER A 61 -0.60 -21.96 0.34
N LEU A 62 -1.82 -21.91 0.93
CA LEU A 62 -2.21 -20.86 1.88
C LEU A 62 -1.27 -20.80 3.08
N ARG A 63 -0.81 -21.95 3.61
CA ARG A 63 0.22 -22.02 4.66
C ARG A 63 1.56 -21.45 4.19
N SER A 64 1.99 -21.78 2.98
CA SER A 64 3.25 -21.27 2.42
C SER A 64 3.22 -19.76 2.14
N LEU A 65 2.04 -19.22 1.88
CA LEU A 65 1.76 -17.79 1.72
C LEU A 65 1.52 -17.07 3.06
N ARG A 66 1.61 -17.78 4.19
CA ARG A 66 1.35 -17.27 5.54
C ARG A 66 -0.08 -16.78 5.77
N LEU A 67 -1.05 -17.27 4.99
CA LEU A 67 -2.47 -16.99 5.21
C LEU A 67 -3.07 -17.87 6.32
N ILE A 68 -2.45 -19.02 6.57
CA ILE A 68 -2.79 -19.93 7.66
C ILE A 68 -1.55 -20.14 8.51
N ASP A 69 -1.68 -19.98 9.82
CA ASP A 69 -0.61 -20.18 10.79
C ASP A 69 -0.34 -21.68 11.07
N LYS A 70 0.61 -21.95 11.98
CA LYS A 70 0.99 -23.31 12.40
C LYS A 70 -0.17 -24.10 13.06
N ASP A 71 -1.10 -23.38 13.69
CA ASP A 71 -2.24 -23.95 14.42
C ASP A 71 -3.50 -24.10 13.54
N GLY A 72 -3.40 -23.78 12.25
CA GLY A 72 -4.49 -23.90 11.28
C GLY A 72 -5.46 -22.71 11.28
N LYS A 73 -5.07 -21.59 11.90
CA LYS A 73 -5.90 -20.39 11.96
C LYS A 73 -5.51 -19.40 10.86
N TYR A 74 -6.51 -18.69 10.34
CA TYR A 74 -6.28 -17.59 9.42
C TYR A 74 -5.56 -16.43 10.11
N THR A 75 -4.60 -15.85 9.40
CA THR A 75 -3.86 -14.67 9.83
C THR A 75 -4.57 -13.37 9.42
N ASN A 76 -4.14 -12.23 9.95
CA ASN A 76 -4.63 -10.94 9.48
C ASN A 76 -4.35 -10.70 8.00
N LEU A 77 -3.26 -11.27 7.45
CA LEU A 77 -3.01 -11.23 6.01
C LEU A 77 -4.13 -11.94 5.23
N ALA A 78 -4.58 -13.11 5.71
CA ALA A 78 -5.71 -13.79 5.13
C ALA A 78 -6.98 -12.93 5.20
N PHE A 79 -7.26 -12.32 6.35
CA PHE A 79 -8.40 -11.41 6.50
C PHE A 79 -8.32 -10.24 5.51
N MET A 80 -7.15 -9.60 5.36
CA MET A 80 -6.94 -8.50 4.41
C MET A 80 -7.21 -8.88 2.96
N LEU A 81 -6.97 -10.12 2.58
CA LEU A 81 -7.19 -10.64 1.23
C LEU A 81 -8.58 -11.27 1.02
N SER A 82 -9.33 -11.48 2.09
CA SER A 82 -10.64 -12.15 2.06
C SER A 82 -11.77 -11.25 1.56
N ASP A 83 -12.91 -11.86 1.25
CA ASP A 83 -14.15 -11.15 0.93
C ASP A 83 -14.73 -10.38 2.14
N GLN A 84 -14.34 -10.74 3.36
CA GLN A 84 -14.77 -10.13 4.63
C GLN A 84 -13.93 -8.92 5.02
N SER A 85 -12.86 -8.63 4.29
CA SER A 85 -11.98 -7.51 4.57
C SER A 85 -12.72 -6.16 4.59
N ASP A 86 -12.32 -5.31 5.50
CA ASP A 86 -12.88 -3.97 5.70
C ASP A 86 -11.88 -2.83 5.37
N ILE A 87 -10.82 -3.16 4.64
CA ILE A 87 -9.83 -2.17 4.19
C ILE A 87 -10.53 -1.09 3.37
N VAL A 88 -10.16 0.16 3.67
CA VAL A 88 -10.69 1.34 2.99
C VAL A 88 -9.55 2.13 2.38
N VAL A 89 -9.67 2.42 1.09
CA VAL A 89 -8.76 3.29 0.34
C VAL A 89 -9.56 4.46 -0.23
N LYS A 90 -9.06 5.67 -0.04
CA LYS A 90 -9.69 6.90 -0.52
C LYS A 90 -8.89 7.50 -1.67
N LEU A 91 -9.57 7.87 -2.73
CA LEU A 91 -8.99 8.51 -3.89
C LEU A 91 -9.78 9.77 -4.22
N ALA A 92 -9.08 10.89 -4.45
CA ALA A 92 -9.71 12.16 -4.79
C ALA A 92 -8.93 12.88 -5.88
N LYS A 93 -9.65 13.64 -6.71
CA LYS A 93 -9.08 14.63 -7.63
C LYS A 93 -9.63 16.00 -7.28
N TYR A 94 -8.75 17.00 -7.21
CA TYR A 94 -9.06 18.38 -6.87
C TYR A 94 -8.82 19.29 -8.08
N ASP A 95 -9.57 20.39 -8.12
CA ASP A 95 -9.26 21.52 -8.99
C ASP A 95 -8.18 22.43 -8.36
N ARG A 96 -7.75 23.47 -9.11
CA ARG A 96 -6.78 24.47 -8.65
C ARG A 96 -7.24 25.28 -7.42
N HIS A 97 -8.52 25.25 -7.08
CA HIS A 97 -9.12 25.92 -5.93
C HIS A 97 -9.35 24.96 -4.76
N LEU A 98 -8.82 23.74 -4.85
CA LEU A 98 -8.97 22.65 -3.86
C LEU A 98 -10.40 22.16 -3.68
N ASN A 99 -11.27 22.38 -4.66
CA ASN A 99 -12.59 21.75 -4.67
C ASN A 99 -12.48 20.32 -5.23
N PHE A 100 -13.32 19.42 -4.73
CA PHE A 100 -13.39 18.06 -5.26
C PHE A 100 -13.97 18.05 -6.68
N ILE A 101 -13.18 17.59 -7.66
CA ILE A 101 -13.68 17.19 -8.96
C ILE A 101 -14.32 15.81 -8.85
N THR A 102 -13.62 14.89 -8.18
CA THR A 102 -14.09 13.53 -7.96
C THR A 102 -13.57 13.01 -6.63
N LYS A 103 -14.42 12.23 -5.95
CA LYS A 103 -14.06 11.51 -4.72
C LYS A 103 -14.56 10.08 -4.82
N LYS A 104 -13.69 9.11 -4.57
CA LYS A 104 -14.02 7.69 -4.55
C LYS A 104 -13.51 7.05 -3.26
N GLU A 105 -14.26 6.07 -2.79
CA GLU A 105 -13.88 5.23 -1.67
C GLU A 105 -14.04 3.77 -2.09
N PHE A 106 -12.99 3.00 -1.92
CA PHE A 106 -12.96 1.57 -2.21
C PHE A 106 -12.89 0.83 -0.88
N LYS A 107 -13.76 -0.16 -0.68
CA LYS A 107 -13.82 -0.97 0.54
C LYS A 107 -13.85 -2.45 0.18
N GLY A 108 -13.17 -3.27 1.00
CA GLY A 108 -13.16 -4.72 0.88
C GLY A 108 -11.76 -5.32 0.82
N SER A 109 -11.61 -6.42 0.09
CA SER A 109 -10.32 -7.10 -0.10
C SER A 109 -9.23 -6.13 -0.55
N LEU A 110 -8.05 -6.25 0.05
CA LEU A 110 -6.89 -5.41 -0.27
C LEU A 110 -6.57 -5.42 -1.77
N LEU A 111 -6.55 -6.60 -2.39
CA LEU A 111 -6.26 -6.73 -3.83
C LEU A 111 -7.33 -6.04 -4.68
N LYS A 112 -8.61 -6.20 -4.34
CA LYS A 112 -9.70 -5.53 -5.03
C LYS A 112 -9.62 -4.01 -4.89
N CYS A 113 -9.27 -3.51 -3.69
CA CYS A 113 -9.03 -2.10 -3.47
C CYS A 113 -7.85 -1.60 -4.30
N LEU A 114 -6.75 -2.36 -4.35
CA LEU A 114 -5.55 -2.04 -5.13
C LEU A 114 -5.86 -1.92 -6.63
N GLU A 115 -6.53 -2.92 -7.22
CA GLU A 115 -6.88 -2.87 -8.64
C GLU A 115 -7.79 -1.69 -8.98
N ASN A 116 -8.87 -1.51 -8.22
CA ASN A 116 -9.76 -0.38 -8.41
C ASN A 116 -9.04 0.98 -8.32
N VAL A 117 -8.08 1.10 -7.40
CA VAL A 117 -7.27 2.31 -7.24
C VAL A 117 -6.36 2.51 -8.45
N LEU A 118 -5.67 1.47 -8.90
CA LEU A 118 -4.78 1.55 -10.07
C LEU A 118 -5.56 1.93 -11.33
N ASP A 119 -6.73 1.34 -11.56
CA ASP A 119 -7.59 1.65 -12.69
C ASP A 119 -8.02 3.12 -12.67
N VAL A 120 -8.54 3.60 -11.54
CA VAL A 120 -9.00 4.98 -11.44
C VAL A 120 -7.85 5.97 -11.47
N ALA A 121 -6.71 5.65 -10.83
CA ALA A 121 -5.51 6.49 -10.87
C ALA A 121 -4.99 6.66 -12.30
N SER A 122 -5.05 5.61 -13.12
CA SER A 122 -4.68 5.69 -14.54
C SER A 122 -5.57 6.67 -15.33
N THR A 123 -6.88 6.73 -15.00
CA THR A 123 -7.80 7.68 -15.64
C THR A 123 -7.65 9.12 -15.15
N PHE A 124 -7.08 9.31 -13.95
CA PHE A 124 -6.81 10.65 -13.39
C PHE A 124 -5.45 11.22 -13.83
N ASN A 125 -4.60 10.37 -14.38
CA ASN A 125 -3.31 10.77 -14.93
C ASN A 125 -3.54 11.44 -16.29
N ASP A 126 -3.71 12.76 -16.26
CA ASP A 126 -4.12 13.56 -17.40
C ASP A 126 -3.13 13.43 -18.57
N VAL A 127 -3.66 13.20 -19.75
CA VAL A 127 -2.92 13.20 -21.02
C VAL A 127 -3.04 14.58 -21.65
N SER A 128 -1.94 15.31 -21.75
CA SER A 128 -1.88 16.55 -22.50
C SER A 128 -1.30 16.29 -23.89
N ALA A 129 -1.95 16.85 -24.91
CA ALA A 129 -1.45 16.82 -26.27
C ALA A 129 -0.70 18.11 -26.58
N ILE A 130 0.58 18.02 -26.82
CA ILE A 130 1.40 19.14 -27.26
C ILE A 130 1.55 19.04 -28.79
N ILE A 131 1.01 20.03 -29.51
CA ILE A 131 1.29 20.19 -30.94
C ILE A 131 2.52 21.10 -31.03
N SER A 132 3.67 20.54 -31.42
CA SER A 132 4.87 21.34 -31.66
C SER A 132 4.65 22.16 -32.93
N PRO A 133 5.02 23.46 -32.93
CA PRO A 133 4.96 24.28 -34.15
C PRO A 133 5.81 23.71 -35.31
N ASP A 134 6.84 22.93 -34.98
CA ASP A 134 7.80 22.36 -35.93
C ASP A 134 7.49 20.92 -36.35
N SER A 135 6.38 20.35 -35.88
CA SER A 135 5.98 18.97 -36.18
C SER A 135 4.48 18.83 -36.30
N TRP A 136 4.01 18.27 -37.41
CA TRP A 136 2.61 17.91 -37.64
C TRP A 136 2.17 16.70 -36.78
N GLN A 137 3.08 16.12 -36.01
CA GLN A 137 2.79 14.99 -35.13
C GLN A 137 2.32 15.48 -33.76
N ARG A 138 1.15 14.99 -33.35
CA ARG A 138 0.63 15.14 -32.00
C ARG A 138 1.49 14.30 -31.04
N LYS A 139 2.14 14.94 -30.08
CA LYS A 139 2.86 14.25 -29.01
C LYS A 139 2.00 14.26 -27.77
N GLU A 140 1.59 13.09 -27.34
CA GLU A 140 0.86 12.92 -26.09
C GLU A 140 1.87 12.77 -24.94
N THR A 141 1.68 13.54 -23.89
CA THR A 141 2.44 13.44 -22.64
C THR A 141 1.49 13.23 -21.49
N VAL A 142 1.82 12.27 -20.63
CA VAL A 142 1.09 12.05 -19.37
C VAL A 142 1.69 12.91 -18.28
N SER A 143 0.88 13.35 -17.32
CA SER A 143 1.34 14.18 -16.20
C SER A 143 2.36 13.45 -15.33
N TYR A 144 2.18 12.14 -15.15
CA TYR A 144 3.10 11.27 -14.39
C TYR A 144 3.40 10.00 -15.17
N PRO A 145 4.66 9.50 -15.19
CA PRO A 145 4.96 8.19 -15.73
C PRO A 145 4.10 7.13 -15.05
N GLY A 146 3.37 6.32 -15.83
CA GLY A 146 2.45 5.32 -15.27
C GLY A 146 3.13 4.30 -14.36
N SER A 147 4.38 3.93 -14.66
CA SER A 147 5.20 3.04 -13.83
C SER A 147 5.51 3.66 -12.46
N SER A 148 5.87 4.95 -12.41
CA SER A 148 6.17 5.66 -11.16
C SER A 148 4.93 5.81 -10.29
N LEU A 149 3.80 6.19 -10.90
CA LEU A 149 2.52 6.31 -10.18
C LEU A 149 2.08 4.95 -9.61
N ARG A 150 2.16 3.89 -10.41
CA ARG A 150 1.86 2.52 -9.99
C ARG A 150 2.74 2.09 -8.82
N GLU A 151 4.05 2.30 -8.92
CA GLU A 151 5.02 1.96 -7.87
C GLU A 151 4.73 2.70 -6.56
N ALA A 152 4.46 4.01 -6.63
CA ALA A 152 4.13 4.81 -5.45
C ALA A 152 2.84 4.35 -4.76
N ILE A 153 1.82 3.94 -5.54
CA ILE A 153 0.59 3.36 -5.00
C ILE A 153 0.86 2.01 -4.33
N LEU A 154 1.57 1.10 -5.00
CA LEU A 154 1.94 -0.21 -4.43
C LEU A 154 2.72 -0.06 -3.13
N ASN A 155 3.68 0.87 -3.09
CA ASN A 155 4.46 1.17 -1.88
C ASN A 155 3.56 1.62 -0.73
N ALA A 156 2.51 2.40 -0.98
CA ALA A 156 1.58 2.80 0.06
C ALA A 156 0.86 1.60 0.70
N PHE A 157 0.49 0.59 -0.08
CA PHE A 157 -0.10 -0.65 0.45
C PHE A 157 0.93 -1.49 1.21
N CYS A 158 2.12 -1.70 0.64
CA CYS A 158 3.17 -2.53 1.22
C CYS A 158 3.73 -1.98 2.54
N HIS A 159 3.79 -0.66 2.68
CA HIS A 159 4.39 0.02 3.83
C HIS A 159 3.37 0.56 4.84
N SER A 160 2.07 0.39 4.61
CA SER A 160 1.03 0.74 5.58
C SER A 160 1.22 0.02 6.90
N ASN A 161 1.04 0.75 8.00
CA ASN A 161 0.91 0.17 9.32
C ASN A 161 -0.56 -0.17 9.60
N TYR A 162 -0.94 -1.41 9.37
CA TYR A 162 -2.32 -1.88 9.52
C TYR A 162 -2.79 -1.99 10.98
N PHE A 163 -1.91 -1.83 11.98
CA PHE A 163 -2.33 -1.61 13.37
C PHE A 163 -3.03 -0.27 13.57
N ILE A 164 -2.74 0.71 12.70
CA ILE A 164 -3.34 2.03 12.76
C ILE A 164 -4.64 2.03 11.96
N ARG A 165 -5.77 2.20 12.63
CA ARG A 165 -7.09 2.30 12.00
C ARG A 165 -7.23 3.61 11.23
N SER A 166 -6.54 3.72 10.09
CA SER A 166 -6.58 4.86 9.19
C SER A 166 -6.54 4.37 7.74
N ASN A 167 -6.86 5.25 6.80
CA ASN A 167 -7.00 4.88 5.40
C ASN A 167 -5.78 5.29 4.58
N ILE A 168 -5.44 4.49 3.56
CA ILE A 168 -4.58 4.93 2.47
C ILE A 168 -5.35 6.00 1.67
N LYS A 169 -4.67 7.11 1.34
CA LYS A 169 -5.25 8.21 0.57
C LYS A 169 -4.37 8.51 -0.64
N ILE A 170 -5.00 8.65 -1.79
CA ILE A 170 -4.37 9.07 -3.04
C ILE A 170 -5.11 10.31 -3.52
N GLU A 171 -4.40 11.42 -3.62
CA GLU A 171 -4.95 12.74 -3.87
C GLU A 171 -4.25 13.37 -5.07
N PHE A 172 -4.99 13.60 -6.14
CA PHE A 172 -4.53 14.28 -7.35
C PHE A 172 -4.86 15.76 -7.26
N PHE A 173 -3.83 16.59 -7.31
CA PHE A 173 -3.91 18.04 -7.40
C PHE A 173 -3.48 18.49 -8.79
N ASP A 174 -3.61 19.78 -9.08
CA ASP A 174 -3.24 20.36 -10.37
C ASP A 174 -1.73 20.22 -10.67
N ASP A 175 -0.89 20.26 -9.61
CA ASP A 175 0.58 20.29 -9.68
C ASP A 175 1.28 19.05 -9.12
N LYS A 176 0.56 18.17 -8.42
CA LYS A 176 1.15 17.01 -7.74
C LYS A 176 0.15 15.90 -7.44
N VAL A 177 0.68 14.71 -7.18
CA VAL A 177 -0.04 13.63 -6.51
C VAL A 177 0.50 13.47 -5.09
N ARG A 178 -0.39 13.40 -4.12
CA ARG A 178 -0.07 13.07 -2.74
C ARG A 178 -0.57 11.68 -2.42
N ILE A 179 0.32 10.80 -2.00
CA ILE A 179 -0.02 9.47 -1.52
C ILE A 179 0.34 9.40 -0.04
N THR A 180 -0.63 9.02 0.78
CA THR A 180 -0.47 8.94 2.23
C THR A 180 -0.95 7.58 2.71
N ASN A 181 -0.12 6.90 3.49
CA ASN A 181 -0.46 5.66 4.16
C ASN A 181 -0.23 5.78 5.67
N PRO A 182 -0.94 4.98 6.49
CA PRO A 182 -0.74 4.95 7.94
C PRO A 182 0.67 4.51 8.33
N GLY A 183 1.24 5.17 9.35
CA GLY A 183 2.55 4.87 9.90
C GLY A 183 3.67 5.76 9.33
N GLY A 184 4.80 5.75 10.01
CA GLY A 184 6.02 6.44 9.59
C GLY A 184 6.97 5.51 8.83
N ILE A 185 8.19 5.97 8.58
CA ILE A 185 9.28 5.16 8.03
C ILE A 185 9.55 3.97 8.96
N TYR A 186 9.76 2.79 8.37
CA TYR A 186 9.94 1.54 9.11
C TYR A 186 11.39 1.06 9.00
N GLN A 187 12.07 0.92 10.15
CA GLN A 187 13.41 0.34 10.28
C GLN A 187 14.49 0.93 9.33
N ALA A 188 14.32 2.17 8.88
CA ALA A 188 15.29 2.88 8.06
C ALA A 188 15.22 4.39 8.36
N THR A 189 16.24 5.15 7.93
CA THR A 189 16.18 6.61 7.87
C THR A 189 15.78 7.07 6.47
N LEU A 190 15.40 8.34 6.32
CA LEU A 190 15.08 8.90 5.01
C LEU A 190 16.30 8.84 4.07
N GLU A 191 17.51 9.11 4.58
CA GLU A 191 18.75 9.02 3.82
C GLU A 191 18.98 7.60 3.29
N GLN A 192 18.82 6.59 4.16
CA GLN A 192 18.97 5.18 3.75
C GLN A 192 17.96 4.78 2.66
N ILE A 193 16.71 5.26 2.78
CA ILE A 193 15.70 5.02 1.75
C ILE A 193 16.07 5.67 0.42
N MET A 194 16.58 6.90 0.45
CA MET A 194 17.05 7.61 -0.76
C MET A 194 18.28 6.95 -1.39
N GLU A 195 19.09 6.24 -0.60
CA GLU A 195 20.20 5.41 -1.05
C GLU A 195 19.77 4.04 -1.59
N GLY A 196 18.47 3.72 -1.54
CA GLY A 196 17.90 2.47 -2.06
C GLY A 196 17.81 1.33 -1.04
N VAL A 197 18.00 1.61 0.26
CA VAL A 197 17.75 0.62 1.32
C VAL A 197 16.27 0.27 1.37
N GLN A 198 15.95 -1.01 1.22
CA GLN A 198 14.59 -1.51 1.29
C GLN A 198 14.30 -2.14 2.65
N THR A 199 13.21 -1.72 3.26
CA THR A 199 12.66 -2.33 4.46
C THR A 199 11.18 -2.59 4.24
N TYR A 200 10.70 -3.77 4.58
CA TYR A 200 9.30 -4.11 4.39
C TYR A 200 8.59 -4.22 5.74
N ARG A 201 7.52 -3.41 5.91
CA ARG A 201 6.64 -3.52 7.09
C ARG A 201 5.77 -4.78 7.01
N ASN A 202 5.33 -5.13 5.79
CA ASN A 202 4.46 -6.27 5.52
C ASN A 202 5.11 -7.23 4.50
N PRO A 203 6.15 -7.99 4.91
CA PRO A 203 6.92 -8.81 3.97
C PRO A 203 6.14 -9.97 3.37
N ALA A 204 5.14 -10.52 4.08
CA ALA A 204 4.31 -11.59 3.52
C ALA A 204 3.34 -11.06 2.46
N LEU A 205 2.77 -9.87 2.66
CA LEU A 205 1.99 -9.16 1.64
C LEU A 205 2.84 -8.88 0.39
N VAL A 206 4.06 -8.35 0.57
CA VAL A 206 4.99 -8.10 -0.54
C VAL A 206 5.30 -9.38 -1.32
N ASN A 207 5.51 -10.51 -0.63
CA ASN A 207 5.72 -11.80 -1.29
C ASN A 207 4.50 -12.25 -2.13
N ILE A 208 3.28 -12.03 -1.64
CA ILE A 208 2.06 -12.33 -2.40
C ILE A 208 1.95 -11.43 -3.62
N LEU A 209 2.13 -10.11 -3.47
CA LEU A 209 2.07 -9.16 -4.57
C LEU A 209 3.14 -9.43 -5.63
N ASN A 210 4.32 -9.91 -5.23
CA ASN A 210 5.36 -10.35 -6.16
C ASN A 210 4.94 -11.62 -6.94
N LYS A 211 4.40 -12.63 -6.25
CA LYS A 211 3.90 -13.84 -6.90
C LYS A 211 2.75 -13.57 -7.88
N LEU A 212 1.92 -12.58 -7.57
CA LEU A 212 0.81 -12.11 -8.42
C LEU A 212 1.28 -11.09 -9.49
N HIS A 213 2.58 -10.90 -9.67
CA HIS A 213 3.20 -10.01 -10.65
C HIS A 213 2.82 -8.51 -10.52
N TYR A 214 2.37 -8.10 -9.31
CA TYR A 214 2.17 -6.67 -9.03
C TYR A 214 3.48 -5.94 -8.76
N ILE A 215 4.49 -6.60 -8.21
CA ILE A 215 5.77 -6.03 -7.78
C ILE A 215 6.92 -6.78 -8.44
N GLU A 216 7.95 -6.06 -8.88
CA GLU A 216 9.23 -6.61 -9.30
C GLU A 216 10.27 -6.44 -8.17
N ASN A 217 10.96 -7.53 -7.78
CA ASN A 217 11.92 -7.55 -6.66
C ASN A 217 13.29 -6.95 -7.03
N PHE A 218 13.39 -5.74 -7.57
CA PHE A 218 14.68 -5.18 -8.00
C PHE A 218 15.14 -3.91 -7.26
N GLY A 219 14.47 -3.47 -6.20
CA GLY A 219 14.94 -2.33 -5.40
C GLY A 219 15.04 -0.99 -6.14
N THR A 220 14.37 -0.86 -7.29
CA THR A 220 14.47 0.30 -8.17
C THR A 220 13.30 1.27 -8.03
N GLY A 221 12.41 1.05 -7.05
CA GLY A 221 11.15 1.80 -6.92
C GLY A 221 11.38 3.30 -6.70
N ILE A 222 12.05 3.67 -5.61
CA ILE A 222 12.26 5.09 -5.26
C ILE A 222 13.08 5.87 -6.28
N PRO A 223 14.17 5.35 -6.86
CA PRO A 223 14.86 6.04 -7.94
C PRO A 223 14.03 6.27 -9.21
N ARG A 224 12.88 5.59 -9.35
CA ARG A 224 11.95 5.75 -10.49
C ARG A 224 10.80 6.72 -10.21
N ILE A 225 10.57 7.08 -8.94
CA ILE A 225 9.54 8.03 -8.49
C ILE A 225 10.10 9.46 -8.48
#